data_1c59634647b229a6cfeb4a4607b3736f
#
_entry.id   1c59634647b229a6cfeb4a4607b3736f
#
_cell.length_a   1.000
_cell.length_b   1.000
_cell.length_c   1.000
_cell.angle_alpha   90.00
_cell.angle_beta   90.00
_cell.angle_gamma   90.00
#
_symmetry.space_group_name_H-M   'P 1'
#
loop_
_entity.id
_entity.type
_entity.pdbx_description
1 polymer ?
#
loop_
_entity_poly.entity_id
_entity_poly.type
_entity_poly.pdbx_seq_one_letter_code
_entity_poly.pdbx_strand_id
1 'polypeptide(L)'
;MPLYSKNTKFMNKATILATALSICCSSVNAQENASFIGKSNITLQSDLMTPEALWAMGRIGTAQASPDGKHIIYQVGYYSVKQNKGHQVIYIMDSDGKNNKMLTTSAKSETDAVWIKDGQKIAFLCDGQIWEMNSDGSGRKQLTNDKTGIDGFKFSPDEKYVILIKQIPYHGIIKEKPEDLPLTTGRVITDMNYRHWDEYVESIPHPYLAEVTSNGIGEGTDIMKGEPYECPVKPFGGAEQLAWSTDSKTIAYTSRKKTGINYAISTDTDIYLYNIESKQTVNICKPANYKEPEINMTKSMKNQAVNSEENLKNNPGYDVNPKFSPNGQYVAWLSMARNGYESDRNRLCVYNLKTGEKTYTTESFDSNVDDFCWSADSKTLYFLGIWHGCENIYQ
;
A
#
# COMPACT_ATOMS: atom_id res chain seq x y z
N MET A 1 68.96 -20.08 -52.65
CA MET A 1 69.40 -20.11 -51.26
C MET A 1 69.62 -18.69 -50.75
N PRO A 2 68.88 -18.18 -49.83
CA PRO A 2 69.35 -18.02 -48.48
C PRO A 2 68.26 -18.33 -47.42
N LEU A 3 68.78 -18.57 -46.22
CA LEU A 3 68.09 -19.03 -44.98
C LEU A 3 67.18 -17.97 -44.34
N TYR A 4 65.98 -18.38 -43.96
CA TYR A 4 65.09 -17.64 -43.05
C TYR A 4 65.38 -18.01 -41.63
N SER A 5 65.77 -17.03 -40.84
CA SER A 5 65.87 -17.11 -39.36
C SER A 5 64.51 -16.88 -38.72
N LYS A 6 64.01 -17.87 -37.95
CA LYS A 6 62.88 -17.74 -37.10
C LYS A 6 63.26 -17.11 -35.74
N ASN A 7 62.78 -15.96 -35.42
CA ASN A 7 62.79 -15.43 -34.05
C ASN A 7 61.33 -15.38 -33.53
N THR A 8 60.93 -16.44 -32.85
CA THR A 8 59.72 -16.45 -32.02
C THR A 8 60.09 -15.97 -30.63
N LYS A 9 59.67 -14.76 -30.29
CA LYS A 9 59.71 -14.27 -28.91
C LYS A 9 58.56 -14.95 -28.11
N PHE A 10 58.93 -15.76 -27.14
CA PHE A 10 58.02 -16.28 -26.13
C PHE A 10 57.51 -15.13 -25.26
N MET A 11 56.25 -14.79 -25.36
CA MET A 11 55.55 -13.94 -24.39
C MET A 11 55.29 -14.74 -23.10
N ASN A 12 55.78 -14.20 -22.00
CA ASN A 12 55.72 -14.83 -20.68
C ASN A 12 54.24 -15.02 -20.23
N LYS A 13 53.87 -16.23 -19.81
CA LYS A 13 52.51 -16.57 -19.33
C LYS A 13 52.05 -15.66 -18.20
N ALA A 14 52.96 -15.04 -17.44
CA ALA A 14 52.65 -14.10 -16.39
C ALA A 14 52.04 -12.77 -16.91
N THR A 15 52.43 -12.31 -18.10
CA THR A 15 51.95 -11.06 -18.70
C THR A 15 50.51 -11.24 -19.22
N ILE A 16 50.18 -12.43 -19.75
CA ILE A 16 48.83 -12.72 -20.23
C ILE A 16 47.84 -12.83 -19.05
N LEU A 17 48.28 -13.36 -17.89
CA LEU A 17 47.43 -13.47 -16.69
C LEU A 17 47.16 -12.09 -16.05
N ALA A 18 48.13 -11.18 -16.06
CA ALA A 18 47.96 -9.82 -15.54
C ALA A 18 47.01 -8.97 -16.43
N THR A 19 47.06 -9.15 -17.77
CA THR A 19 46.13 -8.46 -18.66
C THR A 19 44.70 -9.01 -18.58
N ALA A 20 44.52 -10.32 -18.39
CA ALA A 20 43.22 -10.93 -18.20
C ALA A 20 42.58 -10.54 -16.83
N LEU A 21 43.38 -10.41 -15.74
CA LEU A 21 42.87 -9.90 -14.44
C LEU A 21 42.52 -8.41 -14.52
N SER A 22 43.25 -7.59 -15.28
CA SER A 22 42.94 -6.16 -15.44
C SER A 22 41.65 -5.93 -16.25
N ILE A 23 41.30 -6.81 -17.19
CA ILE A 23 40.07 -6.70 -17.97
C ILE A 23 38.85 -7.23 -17.16
N CYS A 24 39.04 -8.20 -16.25
CA CYS A 24 37.97 -8.65 -15.37
C CYS A 24 37.66 -7.69 -14.21
N CYS A 25 38.59 -6.80 -13.82
CA CYS A 25 38.34 -5.80 -12.78
C CYS A 25 37.74 -4.49 -13.30
N SER A 26 37.64 -4.29 -14.63
CA SER A 26 37.04 -3.07 -15.19
C SER A 26 35.56 -3.22 -15.63
N SER A 27 34.92 -4.38 -15.37
CA SER A 27 33.50 -4.59 -15.67
C SER A 27 32.60 -4.69 -14.41
N VAL A 28 33.12 -4.35 -13.24
CA VAL A 28 32.32 -4.26 -12.02
C VAL A 28 32.54 -2.88 -11.41
N ASN A 29 31.83 -1.89 -11.94
CA ASN A 29 31.44 -0.67 -11.23
C ASN A 29 30.76 0.33 -12.20
N ALA A 30 29.74 -0.12 -12.92
CA ALA A 30 28.69 0.76 -13.35
C ALA A 30 27.48 0.55 -12.44
N GLN A 31 27.69 0.59 -11.13
CA GLN A 31 26.64 1.03 -10.23
C GLN A 31 26.52 2.52 -10.51
N GLU A 32 25.58 2.91 -11.37
CA GLU A 32 25.13 4.30 -11.46
C GLU A 32 24.88 4.75 -10.03
N ASN A 33 25.70 5.66 -9.52
CA ASN A 33 25.40 6.40 -8.32
C ASN A 33 24.07 7.11 -8.61
N ALA A 34 22.96 6.52 -8.16
CA ALA A 34 21.66 7.13 -8.28
C ALA A 34 21.76 8.50 -7.60
N SER A 35 21.76 9.57 -8.41
CA SER A 35 21.89 10.91 -7.88
C SER A 35 20.63 11.22 -7.09
N PHE A 36 20.81 11.73 -5.87
CA PHE A 36 19.72 12.18 -5.03
C PHE A 36 18.84 13.20 -5.76
N ILE A 37 17.55 12.92 -5.89
CA ILE A 37 16.57 13.83 -6.48
C ILE A 37 15.89 14.58 -5.32
N GLY A 38 16.18 15.86 -5.17
CA GLY A 38 15.62 16.72 -4.14
C GLY A 38 14.86 17.90 -4.72
N LYS A 39 14.63 18.90 -3.88
CA LYS A 39 13.95 20.13 -4.28
C LYS A 39 14.62 20.76 -5.48
N SER A 40 13.84 21.07 -6.52
CA SER A 40 14.32 21.74 -7.71
C SER A 40 14.66 23.21 -7.43
N ASN A 41 15.71 23.71 -8.09
CA ASN A 41 16.17 25.11 -8.01
C ASN A 41 15.90 25.86 -9.32
N ILE A 42 14.74 25.64 -9.95
CA ILE A 42 14.39 26.39 -11.16
C ILE A 42 14.11 27.86 -10.82
N THR A 43 14.46 28.72 -11.76
CA THR A 43 14.04 30.15 -11.73
C THR A 43 12.84 30.29 -12.65
N LEU A 44 11.71 30.71 -12.10
CA LEU A 44 10.51 30.96 -12.89
C LEU A 44 10.68 32.27 -13.69
N GLN A 45 10.36 32.22 -14.98
CA GLN A 45 10.44 33.35 -15.92
C GLN A 45 9.19 34.26 -15.83
N SER A 46 8.10 33.74 -15.27
CA SER A 46 6.81 34.40 -15.07
C SER A 46 6.05 33.75 -13.94
N ASP A 47 4.93 34.34 -13.56
CA ASP A 47 3.94 33.79 -12.60
C ASP A 47 2.96 32.77 -13.23
N LEU A 48 3.09 32.49 -14.53
CA LEU A 48 2.28 31.49 -15.18
C LEU A 48 2.81 30.08 -14.91
N MET A 49 1.88 29.16 -14.68
CA MET A 49 2.22 27.72 -14.54
C MET A 49 2.73 27.16 -15.87
N THR A 50 3.95 26.62 -15.86
CA THR A 50 4.51 25.87 -16.98
C THR A 50 4.70 24.40 -16.60
N PRO A 51 4.88 23.48 -17.56
CA PRO A 51 5.19 22.07 -17.25
C PRO A 51 6.44 21.94 -16.35
N GLU A 52 7.47 22.74 -16.58
CA GLU A 52 8.69 22.73 -15.77
C GLU A 52 8.42 23.21 -14.33
N ALA A 53 7.60 24.25 -14.16
CA ALA A 53 7.17 24.71 -12.84
C ALA A 53 6.40 23.63 -12.11
N LEU A 54 5.46 22.95 -12.78
CA LEU A 54 4.66 21.87 -12.22
C LEU A 54 5.52 20.70 -11.74
N TRP A 55 6.50 20.28 -12.55
CA TRP A 55 7.40 19.18 -12.19
C TRP A 55 8.45 19.55 -11.15
N ALA A 56 8.76 20.84 -11.01
CA ALA A 56 9.68 21.33 -10.00
C ALA A 56 9.10 21.39 -8.58
N MET A 57 7.76 21.40 -8.46
CA MET A 57 7.11 21.41 -7.16
C MET A 57 7.27 20.09 -6.44
N GLY A 58 7.63 20.15 -5.14
CA GLY A 58 7.50 19.02 -4.23
C GLY A 58 6.01 18.70 -3.98
N ARG A 59 5.67 17.41 -3.97
CA ARG A 59 4.31 16.94 -3.67
C ARG A 59 4.28 16.34 -2.28
N ILE A 60 3.47 16.94 -1.41
CA ILE A 60 3.26 16.44 -0.05
C ILE A 60 2.44 15.15 -0.15
N GLY A 61 2.95 14.10 0.50
CA GLY A 61 2.25 12.83 0.69
C GLY A 61 1.61 12.74 2.08
N THR A 62 1.74 11.58 2.72
CA THR A 62 1.20 11.35 4.06
C THR A 62 1.85 12.26 5.11
N ALA A 63 1.05 12.68 6.10
CA ALA A 63 1.52 13.44 7.26
C ALA A 63 0.94 12.83 8.54
N GLN A 64 1.74 12.81 9.62
CA GLN A 64 1.32 12.27 10.91
C GLN A 64 1.87 13.12 12.06
N ALA A 65 0.99 13.51 12.99
CA ALA A 65 1.39 14.14 14.23
C ALA A 65 2.03 13.11 15.18
N SER A 66 3.02 13.56 15.96
CA SER A 66 3.57 12.74 17.06
C SER A 66 2.51 12.48 18.14
N PRO A 67 2.63 11.39 18.92
CA PRO A 67 1.69 11.09 20.00
C PRO A 67 1.51 12.23 21.01
N ASP A 68 2.55 13.03 21.27
CA ASP A 68 2.52 14.19 22.16
C ASP A 68 2.01 15.48 21.49
N GLY A 69 1.67 15.42 20.19
CA GLY A 69 1.17 16.53 19.39
C GLY A 69 2.16 17.66 19.09
N LYS A 70 3.45 17.48 19.40
CA LYS A 70 4.44 18.54 19.23
C LYS A 70 5.14 18.58 17.88
N HIS A 71 5.19 17.45 17.20
CA HIS A 71 5.89 17.32 15.91
C HIS A 71 4.97 16.72 14.85
N ILE A 72 5.28 17.01 13.60
CA ILE A 72 4.63 16.42 12.43
C ILE A 72 5.73 15.85 11.53
N ILE A 73 5.66 14.55 11.23
CA ILE A 73 6.42 13.94 10.14
C ILE A 73 5.57 13.95 8.88
N TYR A 74 6.19 14.19 7.72
CA TYR A 74 5.49 14.17 6.45
C TYR A 74 6.44 13.81 5.31
N GLN A 75 5.87 13.31 4.22
CA GLN A 75 6.59 12.91 3.04
C GLN A 75 6.53 13.99 1.97
N VAL A 76 7.61 14.13 1.19
CA VAL A 76 7.64 14.98 0.00
C VAL A 76 8.23 14.19 -1.16
N GLY A 77 7.46 14.09 -2.24
CA GLY A 77 7.93 13.55 -3.51
C GLY A 77 8.55 14.64 -4.38
N TYR A 78 9.76 14.42 -4.85
CA TYR A 78 10.46 15.25 -5.84
C TYR A 78 10.63 14.49 -7.15
N TYR A 79 10.75 15.21 -8.26
CA TYR A 79 10.80 14.62 -9.59
C TYR A 79 11.94 15.19 -10.41
N SER A 80 12.57 14.32 -11.19
CA SER A 80 13.57 14.69 -12.22
C SER A 80 13.05 14.27 -13.58
N VAL A 81 12.57 15.22 -14.36
CA VAL A 81 12.13 14.98 -15.76
C VAL A 81 13.27 14.41 -16.58
N LYS A 82 14.50 14.93 -16.38
CA LYS A 82 15.69 14.47 -17.10
C LYS A 82 15.99 12.98 -16.87
N GLN A 83 15.76 12.49 -15.63
CA GLN A 83 16.01 11.10 -15.27
C GLN A 83 14.77 10.22 -15.42
N ASN A 84 13.60 10.83 -15.70
CA ASN A 84 12.29 10.18 -15.68
C ASN A 84 12.06 9.36 -14.39
N LYS A 85 12.39 9.97 -13.25
CA LYS A 85 12.31 9.32 -11.92
C LYS A 85 11.73 10.26 -10.87
N GLY A 86 11.00 9.68 -9.92
CA GLY A 86 10.60 10.30 -8.67
C GLY A 86 11.48 9.83 -7.52
N HIS A 87 11.48 10.59 -6.43
CA HIS A 87 12.17 10.27 -5.21
C HIS A 87 11.40 10.85 -4.02
N GLN A 88 11.18 10.04 -2.98
CA GLN A 88 10.45 10.46 -1.79
C GLN A 88 11.38 10.55 -0.59
N VAL A 89 11.17 11.59 0.21
CA VAL A 89 11.95 11.90 1.42
C VAL A 89 11.02 12.22 2.59
N ILE A 90 11.49 11.99 3.80
CA ILE A 90 10.76 12.27 5.03
C ILE A 90 11.25 13.59 5.62
N TYR A 91 10.32 14.43 6.03
CA TYR A 91 10.52 15.68 6.74
C TYR A 91 9.93 15.61 8.14
N ILE A 92 10.43 16.45 9.02
CA ILE A 92 9.85 16.74 10.33
C ILE A 92 9.75 18.26 10.52
N MET A 93 8.70 18.69 11.21
CA MET A 93 8.56 20.06 11.70
C MET A 93 7.84 20.05 13.06
N ASP A 94 7.91 21.17 13.77
CA ASP A 94 7.07 21.38 14.94
C ASP A 94 5.61 21.59 14.52
N SER A 95 4.67 21.33 15.41
CA SER A 95 3.23 21.47 15.13
C SER A 95 2.79 22.89 14.77
N ASP A 96 3.62 23.92 15.10
CA ASP A 96 3.42 25.32 14.70
C ASP A 96 4.10 25.68 13.35
N GLY A 97 4.65 24.68 12.65
CA GLY A 97 5.33 24.83 11.35
C GLY A 97 6.79 25.25 11.42
N LYS A 98 7.35 25.50 12.62
CA LYS A 98 8.76 25.85 12.77
C LYS A 98 9.67 24.63 12.71
N ASN A 99 10.98 24.87 12.70
CA ASN A 99 12.04 23.84 12.72
C ASN A 99 11.89 22.77 11.63
N ASN A 100 11.32 23.17 10.48
CA ASN A 100 11.12 22.27 9.35
C ASN A 100 12.45 21.81 8.75
N LYS A 101 12.70 20.52 8.77
CA LYS A 101 13.93 19.92 8.22
C LYS A 101 13.68 18.57 7.55
N MET A 102 14.47 18.26 6.55
CA MET A 102 14.53 16.93 5.94
C MET A 102 15.26 15.98 6.87
N LEU A 103 14.66 14.82 7.17
CA LEU A 103 15.27 13.78 8.03
C LEU A 103 16.10 12.79 7.23
N THR A 104 15.76 12.56 5.98
CA THR A 104 16.30 11.47 5.17
C THR A 104 17.02 12.02 3.94
N THR A 105 18.18 11.42 3.61
CA THR A 105 19.06 11.84 2.51
C THR A 105 19.54 10.65 1.67
N SER A 106 18.87 9.49 1.80
CA SER A 106 19.17 8.30 1.00
C SER A 106 18.89 8.54 -0.49
N ALA A 107 19.62 7.89 -1.36
CA ALA A 107 19.32 7.87 -2.80
C ALA A 107 18.09 6.98 -3.15
N LYS A 108 17.63 6.16 -2.21
CA LYS A 108 16.40 5.37 -2.31
C LYS A 108 15.23 6.14 -1.71
N SER A 109 14.05 6.00 -2.31
CA SER A 109 12.83 6.58 -1.74
C SER A 109 12.53 6.00 -0.36
N GLU A 110 12.05 6.85 0.53
CA GLU A 110 11.66 6.52 1.88
C GLU A 110 10.22 6.96 2.08
N THR A 111 9.34 5.98 2.40
CA THR A 111 7.88 6.15 2.39
C THR A 111 7.24 5.60 3.66
N ASP A 112 5.96 5.85 3.83
CA ASP A 112 5.10 5.29 4.88
C ASP A 112 5.66 5.50 6.30
N ALA A 113 6.19 6.71 6.53
CA ALA A 113 6.74 7.08 7.82
C ALA A 113 5.65 7.12 8.90
N VAL A 114 5.87 6.40 10.00
CA VAL A 114 4.97 6.35 11.16
C VAL A 114 5.75 6.49 12.46
N TRP A 115 5.12 7.12 13.44
CA TRP A 115 5.66 7.18 14.80
C TRP A 115 5.52 5.82 15.48
N ILE A 116 6.59 5.41 16.17
CA ILE A 116 6.63 4.22 17.04
C ILE A 116 7.30 4.57 18.37
N LYS A 117 7.15 3.69 19.38
CA LYS A 117 7.74 3.85 20.71
C LYS A 117 7.39 5.19 21.34
N ASP A 118 6.08 5.48 21.39
CA ASP A 118 5.53 6.73 21.94
C ASP A 118 6.18 7.99 21.36
N GLY A 119 6.47 7.98 20.04
CA GLY A 119 7.09 9.11 19.35
C GLY A 119 8.60 9.26 19.50
N GLN A 120 9.28 8.32 20.15
CA GLN A 120 10.73 8.33 20.27
C GLN A 120 11.42 7.94 18.95
N LYS A 121 10.75 7.13 18.13
CA LYS A 121 11.28 6.65 16.86
C LYS A 121 10.28 6.78 15.73
N ILE A 122 10.79 6.71 14.51
CA ILE A 122 10.04 6.70 13.26
C ILE A 122 10.38 5.41 12.53
N ALA A 123 9.36 4.64 12.17
CA ALA A 123 9.49 3.52 11.23
C ALA A 123 9.09 3.96 9.83
N PHE A 124 9.71 3.40 8.79
CA PHE A 124 9.45 3.75 7.40
C PHE A 124 9.86 2.63 6.45
N LEU A 125 9.37 2.67 5.21
CA LEU A 125 9.81 1.79 4.14
C LEU A 125 10.98 2.41 3.36
N CYS A 126 11.96 1.57 3.04
CA CYS A 126 13.05 1.88 2.12
C CYS A 126 13.47 0.60 1.40
N ASP A 127 13.42 0.62 0.06
CA ASP A 127 13.83 -0.51 -0.79
C ASP A 127 13.11 -1.83 -0.43
N GLY A 128 11.79 -1.77 -0.18
CA GLY A 128 10.97 -2.92 0.20
C GLY A 128 11.26 -3.49 1.59
N GLN A 129 11.94 -2.72 2.47
CA GLN A 129 12.23 -3.13 3.83
C GLN A 129 11.74 -2.09 4.84
N ILE A 130 11.37 -2.54 6.02
CA ILE A 130 11.06 -1.65 7.15
C ILE A 130 12.36 -1.25 7.84
N TRP A 131 12.49 0.03 8.08
CA TRP A 131 13.58 0.65 8.82
C TRP A 131 13.04 1.42 10.00
N GLU A 132 13.86 1.64 11.03
CA GLU A 132 13.61 2.61 12.10
C GLU A 132 14.73 3.64 12.19
N MET A 133 14.41 4.82 12.71
CA MET A 133 15.37 5.85 13.11
C MET A 133 14.85 6.60 14.33
N ASN A 134 15.74 7.33 15.02
CA ASN A 134 15.33 8.27 16.06
C ASN A 134 14.56 9.46 15.43
N SER A 135 13.77 10.17 16.23
CA SER A 135 12.99 11.33 15.76
C SER A 135 13.85 12.48 15.20
N ASP A 136 15.16 12.52 15.51
CA ASP A 136 16.09 13.48 14.95
C ASP A 136 16.71 13.04 13.59
N GLY A 137 16.42 11.82 13.14
CA GLY A 137 16.93 11.18 11.92
C GLY A 137 18.18 10.31 12.13
N SER A 138 18.75 10.28 13.35
CA SER A 138 19.90 9.45 13.68
C SER A 138 19.52 7.99 13.98
N GLY A 139 20.51 7.13 14.20
CA GLY A 139 20.29 5.76 14.70
C GLY A 139 19.54 4.85 13.74
N ARG A 140 19.72 5.02 12.45
CA ARG A 140 19.06 4.27 11.37
C ARG A 140 19.37 2.77 11.48
N LYS A 141 18.33 1.92 11.50
CA LYS A 141 18.44 0.47 11.60
C LYS A 141 17.40 -0.20 10.72
N GLN A 142 17.79 -1.18 9.93
CA GLN A 142 16.88 -2.05 9.19
C GLN A 142 16.24 -3.06 10.14
N LEU A 143 14.91 -3.20 10.07
CA LEU A 143 14.13 -4.11 10.91
C LEU A 143 13.75 -5.40 10.21
N THR A 144 13.67 -5.41 8.87
CA THR A 144 13.29 -6.59 8.07
C THR A 144 14.36 -6.94 7.05
N ASN A 145 14.40 -8.20 6.64
CA ASN A 145 15.21 -8.69 5.52
C ASN A 145 14.35 -9.65 4.69
N ASP A 146 13.25 -9.13 4.16
CA ASP A 146 12.30 -9.91 3.36
C ASP A 146 12.77 -10.02 1.91
N LYS A 147 12.77 -11.24 1.36
CA LYS A 147 13.27 -11.52 -0.01
C LYS A 147 12.31 -11.06 -1.10
N THR A 148 11.02 -10.99 -0.80
CA THR A 148 9.98 -10.60 -1.75
C THR A 148 9.69 -9.12 -1.73
N GLY A 149 10.15 -8.43 -0.68
CA GLY A 149 9.83 -7.03 -0.41
C GLY A 149 8.50 -6.86 0.32
N ILE A 150 8.35 -5.69 0.92
CA ILE A 150 7.19 -5.27 1.70
C ILE A 150 6.63 -4.03 1.03
N ASP A 151 5.34 -4.05 0.66
CA ASP A 151 4.64 -2.96 -0.01
C ASP A 151 3.98 -1.97 0.97
N GLY A 152 3.79 -2.38 2.21
CA GLY A 152 3.18 -1.56 3.26
C GLY A 152 3.22 -2.28 4.61
N PHE A 153 3.02 -1.55 5.68
CA PHE A 153 3.02 -2.14 7.03
C PHE A 153 2.13 -1.36 8.00
N LYS A 154 1.73 -2.03 9.09
CA LYS A 154 0.98 -1.39 10.17
C LYS A 154 1.26 -2.08 11.51
N PHE A 155 1.92 -1.38 12.45
CA PHE A 155 2.17 -1.89 13.80
C PHE A 155 0.86 -2.03 14.60
N SER A 156 0.80 -3.05 15.47
CA SER A 156 -0.24 -3.13 16.50
C SER A 156 -0.10 -1.99 17.53
N PRO A 157 -1.17 -1.57 18.20
CA PRO A 157 -1.10 -0.54 19.24
C PRO A 157 -0.10 -0.81 20.36
N ASP A 158 0.13 -2.08 20.73
CA ASP A 158 1.12 -2.49 21.71
C ASP A 158 2.53 -2.74 21.14
N GLU A 159 2.69 -2.53 19.82
CA GLU A 159 3.92 -2.72 19.05
C GLU A 159 4.58 -4.10 19.14
N LYS A 160 3.84 -5.12 19.61
CA LYS A 160 4.35 -6.50 19.63
C LYS A 160 4.20 -7.21 18.30
N TYR A 161 3.30 -6.73 17.46
CA TYR A 161 3.01 -7.28 16.15
C TYR A 161 3.04 -6.20 15.08
N VAL A 162 3.21 -6.63 13.85
CA VAL A 162 3.08 -5.78 12.66
C VAL A 162 2.39 -6.56 11.56
N ILE A 163 1.47 -5.92 10.85
CA ILE A 163 0.94 -6.41 9.57
C ILE A 163 1.91 -5.98 8.50
N LEU A 164 2.36 -6.92 7.66
CA LEU A 164 3.17 -6.68 6.46
C LEU A 164 2.28 -6.94 5.24
N ILE A 165 2.28 -6.05 4.28
CA ILE A 165 1.63 -6.25 2.98
C ILE A 165 2.68 -6.82 2.04
N LYS A 166 2.47 -8.06 1.55
CA LYS A 166 3.43 -8.77 0.70
C LYS A 166 2.74 -9.35 -0.51
N GLN A 167 3.47 -9.43 -1.62
CA GLN A 167 2.97 -10.04 -2.84
C GLN A 167 3.07 -11.57 -2.80
N ILE A 168 1.98 -12.24 -3.18
CA ILE A 168 1.98 -13.68 -3.45
C ILE A 168 1.68 -13.93 -4.94
N PRO A 169 2.16 -15.03 -5.53
CA PRO A 169 1.86 -15.37 -6.92
C PRO A 169 0.36 -15.56 -7.14
N TYR A 170 -0.18 -14.96 -8.21
CA TYR A 170 -1.55 -15.17 -8.66
C TYR A 170 -1.60 -16.25 -9.75
N HIS A 171 -2.46 -17.26 -9.56
CA HIS A 171 -2.50 -18.44 -10.42
C HIS A 171 -3.45 -18.33 -11.63
N GLY A 172 -4.17 -17.20 -11.77
CA GLY A 172 -5.08 -16.97 -12.90
C GLY A 172 -4.40 -16.71 -14.25
N ILE A 173 -3.08 -16.52 -14.27
CA ILE A 173 -2.30 -16.27 -15.49
C ILE A 173 -1.37 -17.46 -15.75
N ILE A 174 -1.46 -18.04 -16.92
CA ILE A 174 -0.49 -19.04 -17.38
C ILE A 174 0.79 -18.31 -17.80
N LYS A 175 1.86 -18.49 -17.06
CA LYS A 175 3.17 -17.90 -17.33
C LYS A 175 4.05 -18.72 -18.26
N GLU A 176 3.72 -20.01 -18.44
CA GLU A 176 4.51 -20.92 -19.23
C GLU A 176 4.53 -20.49 -20.70
N LYS A 177 5.73 -20.22 -21.19
CA LYS A 177 5.99 -19.96 -22.61
C LYS A 177 6.27 -21.29 -23.29
N PRO A 178 5.85 -21.45 -24.57
CA PRO A 178 6.28 -22.61 -25.35
C PRO A 178 7.81 -22.70 -25.38
N GLU A 179 8.34 -23.91 -25.22
CA GLU A 179 9.80 -24.15 -25.18
C GLU A 179 10.49 -23.68 -26.47
N ASP A 180 9.81 -23.81 -27.62
CA ASP A 180 10.27 -23.38 -28.93
C ASP A 180 10.11 -21.86 -29.18
N LEU A 181 9.40 -21.13 -28.32
CA LEU A 181 9.15 -19.69 -28.43
C LEU A 181 9.50 -18.92 -27.14
N PRO A 182 10.73 -19.04 -26.63
CA PRO A 182 11.09 -18.49 -25.32
C PRO A 182 11.05 -16.94 -25.26
N LEU A 183 11.11 -16.27 -26.40
CA LEU A 183 11.08 -14.80 -26.52
C LEU A 183 9.67 -14.25 -26.77
N THR A 184 8.64 -15.09 -26.85
CA THR A 184 7.26 -14.60 -27.02
C THR A 184 6.83 -13.73 -25.85
N THR A 185 6.08 -12.67 -26.15
CA THR A 185 5.44 -11.79 -25.16
C THR A 185 3.95 -12.10 -24.98
N GLY A 186 3.43 -13.06 -25.75
CA GLY A 186 2.04 -13.51 -25.62
C GLY A 186 1.75 -14.11 -24.24
N ARG A 187 0.53 -13.90 -23.75
CA ARG A 187 0.06 -14.42 -22.45
C ARG A 187 -1.21 -15.23 -22.70
N VAL A 188 -1.34 -16.36 -22.01
CA VAL A 188 -2.58 -17.13 -21.94
C VAL A 188 -3.24 -16.80 -20.59
N ILE A 189 -4.44 -16.25 -20.66
CA ILE A 189 -5.19 -15.80 -19.50
C ILE A 189 -6.43 -16.66 -19.36
N THR A 190 -6.61 -17.28 -18.19
CA THR A 190 -7.70 -18.21 -17.90
C THR A 190 -8.73 -17.67 -16.92
N ASP A 191 -8.51 -16.45 -16.39
CA ASP A 191 -9.39 -15.79 -15.45
C ASP A 191 -9.66 -14.35 -15.88
N MET A 192 -10.82 -13.80 -15.52
CA MET A 192 -11.17 -12.40 -15.81
C MET A 192 -10.39 -11.41 -14.94
N ASN A 193 -9.80 -11.83 -13.83
CA ASN A 193 -8.88 -11.02 -13.02
C ASN A 193 -7.47 -11.00 -13.63
N TYR A 194 -7.35 -10.56 -14.87
CA TYR A 194 -6.09 -10.60 -15.61
C TYR A 194 -5.36 -9.26 -15.68
N ARG A 195 -6.03 -8.17 -15.36
CA ARG A 195 -5.45 -6.83 -15.48
C ARG A 195 -6.11 -5.85 -14.51
N HIS A 196 -5.26 -5.06 -13.85
CA HIS A 196 -5.66 -3.84 -13.16
C HIS A 196 -5.11 -2.64 -13.94
N TRP A 197 -5.97 -1.92 -14.67
CA TRP A 197 -5.62 -0.79 -15.53
C TRP A 197 -4.49 -1.12 -16.53
N ASP A 198 -3.24 -0.77 -16.20
CA ASP A 198 -2.05 -0.91 -17.02
C ASP A 198 -1.17 -2.12 -16.67
N GLU A 199 -1.47 -2.82 -15.57
CA GLU A 199 -0.71 -3.98 -15.10
C GLU A 199 -1.47 -5.29 -15.24
N TYR A 200 -0.79 -6.36 -15.66
CA TYR A 200 -1.29 -7.71 -15.56
C TYR A 200 -1.15 -8.21 -14.14
N VAL A 201 -2.19 -8.91 -13.62
CA VAL A 201 -2.18 -9.49 -12.28
C VAL A 201 -1.33 -10.75 -12.28
N GLU A 202 -0.04 -10.63 -11.98
CA GLU A 202 0.91 -11.73 -11.81
C GLU A 202 1.12 -12.10 -10.34
N SER A 203 0.78 -11.18 -9.45
CA SER A 203 0.77 -11.34 -7.99
C SER A 203 -0.38 -10.53 -7.41
N ILE A 204 -0.78 -10.89 -6.20
CA ILE A 204 -1.78 -10.19 -5.41
C ILE A 204 -1.23 -9.90 -4.01
N PRO A 205 -1.59 -8.77 -3.38
CA PRO A 205 -1.15 -8.48 -2.03
C PRO A 205 -1.92 -9.31 -1.00
N HIS A 206 -1.20 -9.82 0.00
CA HIS A 206 -1.75 -10.46 1.19
C HIS A 206 -1.20 -9.81 2.46
N PRO A 207 -1.99 -9.72 3.54
CA PRO A 207 -1.53 -9.29 4.85
C PRO A 207 -0.85 -10.45 5.60
N TYR A 208 0.36 -10.21 6.10
CA TYR A 208 1.14 -11.13 6.90
C TYR A 208 1.25 -10.61 8.33
N LEU A 209 0.97 -11.44 9.31
CA LEU A 209 1.16 -11.13 10.73
C LEU A 209 2.56 -11.54 11.17
N ALA A 210 3.39 -10.59 11.57
CA ALA A 210 4.74 -10.81 12.07
C ALA A 210 4.90 -10.32 13.51
N GLU A 211 5.75 -11.00 14.30
CA GLU A 211 6.14 -10.54 15.63
C GLU A 211 7.28 -9.52 15.54
N VAL A 212 7.23 -8.52 16.40
CA VAL A 212 8.29 -7.52 16.58
C VAL A 212 9.15 -7.93 17.76
N THR A 213 10.44 -8.16 17.53
CA THR A 213 11.39 -8.60 18.52
C THR A 213 12.56 -7.61 18.66
N SER A 214 13.40 -7.79 19.68
CA SER A 214 14.64 -7.02 19.82
C SER A 214 15.60 -7.17 18.62
N ASN A 215 15.52 -8.32 17.92
CA ASN A 215 16.38 -8.63 16.78
C ASN A 215 15.86 -8.06 15.45
N GLY A 216 14.60 -7.64 15.42
CA GLY A 216 13.89 -7.15 14.24
C GLY A 216 12.53 -7.83 14.05
N ILE A 217 12.04 -7.79 12.82
CA ILE A 217 10.73 -8.32 12.42
C ILE A 217 10.96 -9.54 11.52
N GLY A 218 10.27 -10.64 11.81
CA GLY A 218 10.33 -11.88 11.03
C GLY A 218 9.52 -11.82 9.73
N GLU A 219 9.52 -12.92 8.95
CA GLU A 219 8.82 -13.03 7.67
C GLU A 219 7.29 -12.98 7.79
N GLY A 220 6.75 -13.26 8.99
CA GLY A 220 5.32 -13.27 9.27
C GLY A 220 4.59 -14.50 8.74
N THR A 221 3.32 -14.59 9.10
CA THR A 221 2.38 -15.64 8.66
C THR A 221 1.27 -15.00 7.86
N ASP A 222 1.02 -15.50 6.66
CA ASP A 222 -0.08 -15.08 5.79
C ASP A 222 -1.42 -15.38 6.47
N ILE A 223 -2.21 -14.35 6.79
CA ILE A 223 -3.51 -14.49 7.46
C ILE A 223 -4.63 -14.88 6.48
N MET A 224 -4.38 -14.80 5.16
CA MET A 224 -5.29 -15.21 4.10
C MET A 224 -4.76 -16.44 3.34
N LYS A 225 -3.87 -17.22 3.96
CA LYS A 225 -3.18 -18.34 3.32
C LYS A 225 -4.13 -19.28 2.59
N GLY A 226 -3.86 -19.48 1.30
CA GLY A 226 -4.65 -20.36 0.41
C GLY A 226 -5.87 -19.66 -0.20
N GLU A 227 -6.16 -18.42 0.11
CA GLU A 227 -7.19 -17.63 -0.54
C GLU A 227 -6.64 -16.99 -1.83
N PRO A 228 -7.39 -17.00 -2.96
CA PRO A 228 -6.99 -16.35 -4.19
C PRO A 228 -7.44 -14.88 -4.25
N TYR A 229 -7.66 -14.24 -3.12
CA TYR A 229 -8.23 -12.90 -3.01
C TYR A 229 -7.19 -11.92 -2.50
N GLU A 230 -7.26 -10.68 -2.95
CA GLU A 230 -6.33 -9.64 -2.57
C GLU A 230 -6.77 -8.86 -1.32
N CYS A 231 -5.79 -8.44 -0.55
CA CYS A 231 -5.92 -7.44 0.50
C CYS A 231 -4.54 -6.75 0.70
N PRO A 232 -4.45 -5.44 0.48
CA PRO A 232 -5.47 -4.46 0.06
C PRO A 232 -6.03 -4.70 -1.35
N VAL A 233 -7.25 -4.20 -1.61
CA VAL A 233 -7.94 -4.35 -2.89
C VAL A 233 -7.38 -3.37 -3.92
N LYS A 234 -6.83 -3.89 -5.01
CA LYS A 234 -6.29 -3.07 -6.10
C LYS A 234 -7.40 -2.51 -7.01
N PRO A 235 -7.13 -1.40 -7.78
CA PRO A 235 -5.83 -0.72 -7.93
C PRO A 235 -5.55 0.35 -6.86
N PHE A 236 -6.52 0.77 -6.05
CA PHE A 236 -6.40 1.96 -5.18
C PHE A 236 -6.11 1.66 -3.72
N GLY A 237 -6.39 0.44 -3.24
CA GLY A 237 -6.22 0.09 -1.84
C GLY A 237 -4.77 -0.02 -1.39
N GLY A 238 -4.50 0.45 -0.19
CA GLY A 238 -3.24 0.39 0.53
C GLY A 238 -3.43 0.02 2.01
N ALA A 239 -2.49 0.40 2.86
CA ALA A 239 -2.51 0.06 4.29
C ALA A 239 -3.72 0.65 5.05
N GLU A 240 -4.43 1.65 4.50
CA GLU A 240 -5.68 2.18 5.05
C GLU A 240 -6.82 1.15 5.09
N GLN A 241 -6.74 0.12 4.25
CA GLN A 241 -7.72 -0.99 4.24
C GLN A 241 -7.48 -2.03 5.33
N LEU A 242 -6.51 -1.80 6.20
CA LEU A 242 -6.18 -2.64 7.35
C LEU A 242 -6.25 -1.83 8.63
N ALA A 243 -6.80 -2.38 9.70
CA ALA A 243 -6.84 -1.74 11.01
C ALA A 243 -6.62 -2.75 12.14
N TRP A 244 -5.93 -2.32 13.19
CA TRP A 244 -5.82 -3.05 14.43
C TRP A 244 -6.93 -2.65 15.41
N SER A 245 -7.45 -3.62 16.15
CA SER A 245 -8.22 -3.33 17.36
C SER A 245 -7.32 -2.71 18.43
N THR A 246 -7.90 -1.91 19.31
CA THR A 246 -7.17 -1.19 20.37
C THR A 246 -6.46 -2.13 21.36
N ASP A 247 -6.95 -3.36 21.52
CA ASP A 247 -6.34 -4.40 22.36
C ASP A 247 -5.29 -5.25 21.62
N SER A 248 -4.96 -4.91 20.38
CA SER A 248 -3.98 -5.61 19.52
C SER A 248 -4.33 -7.07 19.20
N LYS A 249 -5.61 -7.51 19.38
CA LYS A 249 -6.00 -8.91 19.19
C LYS A 249 -6.75 -9.20 17.91
N THR A 250 -7.25 -8.17 17.24
CA THR A 250 -8.06 -8.31 16.03
C THR A 250 -7.55 -7.40 14.92
N ILE A 251 -7.50 -7.93 13.71
CA ILE A 251 -7.20 -7.19 12.49
C ILE A 251 -8.49 -7.08 11.69
N ALA A 252 -8.94 -5.86 11.41
CA ALA A 252 -9.97 -5.60 10.41
C ALA A 252 -9.30 -5.39 9.06
N TYR A 253 -9.82 -6.01 8.00
CA TYR A 253 -9.30 -5.84 6.66
C TYR A 253 -10.39 -5.86 5.60
N THR A 254 -10.15 -5.14 4.49
CA THR A 254 -11.01 -5.12 3.31
C THR A 254 -10.57 -6.19 2.32
N SER A 255 -11.51 -6.95 1.77
CA SER A 255 -11.21 -7.86 0.64
C SER A 255 -12.45 -8.06 -0.23
N ARG A 256 -12.22 -8.25 -1.54
CA ARG A 256 -13.26 -8.65 -2.51
C ARG A 256 -13.11 -10.13 -2.82
N LYS A 257 -13.80 -10.98 -2.03
CA LYS A 257 -13.68 -12.45 -2.15
C LYS A 257 -14.54 -12.99 -3.31
N LYS A 258 -14.17 -12.61 -4.52
CA LYS A 258 -14.82 -13.03 -5.78
C LYS A 258 -13.77 -13.49 -6.79
N THR A 259 -14.18 -14.32 -7.74
CA THR A 259 -13.31 -14.86 -8.80
C THR A 259 -13.98 -14.75 -10.17
N GLY A 260 -13.18 -14.87 -11.21
CA GLY A 260 -13.64 -14.88 -12.58
C GLY A 260 -14.37 -13.60 -12.95
N ILE A 261 -15.47 -13.74 -13.69
CA ILE A 261 -16.27 -12.61 -14.17
C ILE A 261 -16.87 -11.79 -13.02
N ASN A 262 -17.22 -12.43 -11.90
CA ASN A 262 -17.77 -11.73 -10.73
C ASN A 262 -16.78 -10.76 -10.12
N TYR A 263 -15.49 -11.08 -10.12
CA TYR A 263 -14.43 -10.15 -9.68
C TYR A 263 -14.39 -8.91 -10.59
N ALA A 264 -14.48 -9.11 -11.91
CA ALA A 264 -14.34 -8.03 -12.89
C ALA A 264 -15.51 -7.02 -12.92
N ILE A 265 -16.70 -7.45 -12.51
CA ILE A 265 -17.92 -6.62 -12.63
C ILE A 265 -18.51 -6.20 -11.28
N SER A 266 -18.08 -6.81 -10.17
CA SER A 266 -18.61 -6.52 -8.85
C SER A 266 -17.74 -5.49 -8.12
N THR A 267 -18.39 -4.54 -7.45
CA THR A 267 -17.74 -3.61 -6.51
C THR A 267 -17.88 -4.07 -5.06
N ASP A 268 -18.45 -5.26 -4.83
CA ASP A 268 -18.74 -5.79 -3.49
C ASP A 268 -17.44 -6.22 -2.78
N THR A 269 -16.93 -5.32 -1.95
CA THR A 269 -15.89 -5.61 -0.95
C THR A 269 -16.54 -5.69 0.42
N ASP A 270 -15.95 -6.49 1.30
CA ASP A 270 -16.43 -6.68 2.66
C ASP A 270 -15.34 -6.37 3.68
N ILE A 271 -15.76 -6.06 4.92
CA ILE A 271 -14.89 -5.95 6.07
C ILE A 271 -14.85 -7.29 6.81
N TYR A 272 -13.64 -7.82 6.96
CA TYR A 272 -13.36 -9.07 7.68
C TYR A 272 -12.62 -8.75 8.98
N LEU A 273 -12.96 -9.47 10.04
CA LEU A 273 -12.25 -9.44 11.32
C LEU A 273 -11.48 -10.74 11.52
N TYR A 274 -10.16 -10.66 11.56
CA TYR A 274 -9.26 -11.78 11.86
C TYR A 274 -8.79 -11.67 13.31
N ASN A 275 -9.05 -12.69 14.14
CA ASN A 275 -8.54 -12.76 15.51
C ASN A 275 -7.21 -13.48 15.52
N ILE A 276 -6.15 -12.86 16.07
CA ILE A 276 -4.78 -13.36 16.00
C ILE A 276 -4.54 -14.60 16.89
N GLU A 277 -5.31 -14.78 17.97
CA GLU A 277 -5.19 -15.92 18.89
C GLU A 277 -5.91 -17.15 18.34
N SER A 278 -7.20 -17.00 17.97
CA SER A 278 -8.01 -18.11 17.44
C SER A 278 -7.74 -18.43 15.96
N LYS A 279 -7.13 -17.48 15.22
CA LYS A 279 -6.91 -17.54 13.77
C LYS A 279 -8.22 -17.67 12.97
N GLN A 280 -9.33 -17.21 13.53
CA GLN A 280 -10.64 -17.20 12.87
C GLN A 280 -10.91 -15.88 12.20
N THR A 281 -11.54 -15.94 11.02
CA THR A 281 -12.00 -14.78 10.25
C THR A 281 -13.52 -14.75 10.21
N VAL A 282 -14.11 -13.57 10.41
CA VAL A 282 -15.56 -13.33 10.33
C VAL A 282 -15.82 -12.18 9.39
N ASN A 283 -16.77 -12.33 8.46
CA ASN A 283 -17.31 -11.25 7.67
C ASN A 283 -18.37 -10.49 8.49
N ILE A 284 -18.21 -9.17 8.68
CA ILE A 284 -19.16 -8.36 9.46
C ILE A 284 -20.15 -7.56 8.59
N CYS A 285 -19.96 -7.57 7.27
CA CYS A 285 -20.89 -6.93 6.34
C CYS A 285 -22.11 -7.82 6.06
N LYS A 286 -21.93 -9.15 6.12
CA LYS A 286 -22.93 -10.14 5.74
C LYS A 286 -23.18 -11.17 6.85
N PRO A 287 -24.40 -11.72 6.98
CA PRO A 287 -24.65 -12.82 7.90
C PRO A 287 -23.90 -14.09 7.46
N ALA A 288 -23.56 -14.96 8.43
CA ALA A 288 -22.75 -16.16 8.18
C ALA A 288 -23.35 -17.14 7.15
N ASN A 289 -24.67 -17.13 6.99
CA ASN A 289 -25.38 -17.95 6.02
C ASN A 289 -25.76 -17.22 4.73
N TYR A 290 -25.18 -16.03 4.50
CA TYR A 290 -25.44 -15.24 3.29
C TYR A 290 -25.07 -16.03 2.04
N LYS A 291 -25.98 -16.00 1.07
CA LYS A 291 -25.75 -16.51 -0.27
C LYS A 291 -25.91 -15.37 -1.24
N GLU A 292 -24.83 -15.07 -1.93
CA GLU A 292 -24.82 -14.01 -2.90
C GLU A 292 -25.77 -14.34 -4.07
N PRO A 293 -26.65 -13.41 -4.47
CA PRO A 293 -27.45 -13.57 -5.66
C PRO A 293 -26.59 -13.63 -6.93
N GLU A 294 -26.93 -14.51 -7.85
CA GLU A 294 -26.24 -14.58 -9.15
C GLU A 294 -26.42 -13.31 -9.96
N ILE A 295 -25.32 -12.85 -10.58
CA ILE A 295 -25.34 -11.70 -11.48
C ILE A 295 -25.66 -12.21 -12.90
N ASN A 296 -26.75 -11.70 -13.47
CA ASN A 296 -27.15 -12.00 -14.84
C ASN A 296 -26.58 -10.95 -15.81
N MET A 297 -25.60 -11.34 -16.61
CA MET A 297 -24.89 -10.46 -17.56
C MET A 297 -25.76 -9.82 -18.64
N THR A 298 -26.96 -10.34 -18.86
CA THR A 298 -27.90 -9.76 -19.84
C THR A 298 -28.80 -8.65 -19.27
N LYS A 299 -28.76 -8.44 -17.96
CA LYS A 299 -29.56 -7.44 -17.26
C LYS A 299 -28.69 -6.27 -16.78
N SER A 300 -29.24 -5.06 -16.76
CA SER A 300 -28.61 -3.92 -16.10
C SER A 300 -28.38 -4.21 -14.62
N MET A 301 -27.26 -3.76 -14.07
CA MET A 301 -26.92 -3.90 -12.66
C MET A 301 -28.01 -3.35 -11.73
N LYS A 302 -28.73 -2.29 -12.13
CA LYS A 302 -29.85 -1.74 -11.37
C LYS A 302 -30.98 -2.76 -11.14
N ASN A 303 -31.20 -3.67 -12.06
CA ASN A 303 -32.30 -4.64 -12.03
C ASN A 303 -31.83 -6.03 -11.56
N GLN A 304 -30.65 -6.14 -11.01
CA GLN A 304 -30.12 -7.38 -10.45
C GLN A 304 -30.67 -7.64 -9.05
N ALA A 305 -30.83 -8.90 -8.71
CA ALA A 305 -31.21 -9.30 -7.36
C ALA A 305 -30.19 -8.85 -6.30
N VAL A 306 -28.92 -8.74 -6.67
CA VAL A 306 -27.83 -8.24 -5.82
C VAL A 306 -28.06 -6.79 -5.37
N ASN A 307 -28.84 -5.99 -6.11
CA ASN A 307 -29.22 -4.61 -5.77
C ASN A 307 -30.68 -4.47 -5.34
N SER A 308 -31.37 -5.57 -4.99
CA SER A 308 -32.73 -5.51 -4.43
C SER A 308 -32.73 -4.84 -3.04
N GLU A 309 -33.87 -4.21 -2.68
CA GLU A 309 -34.04 -3.58 -1.36
C GLU A 309 -33.73 -4.55 -0.20
N GLU A 310 -34.08 -5.81 -0.34
CA GLU A 310 -33.74 -6.83 0.64
C GLU A 310 -32.24 -7.05 0.77
N ASN A 311 -31.50 -7.04 -0.34
CA ASN A 311 -30.06 -7.30 -0.35
C ASN A 311 -29.21 -6.09 -0.02
N LEU A 312 -29.71 -4.85 -0.18
CA LEU A 312 -28.97 -3.64 0.17
C LEU A 312 -28.55 -3.59 1.66
N LYS A 313 -29.28 -4.23 2.56
CA LYS A 313 -28.91 -4.38 3.98
C LYS A 313 -27.68 -5.28 4.21
N ASN A 314 -27.27 -6.05 3.21
CA ASN A 314 -26.10 -6.93 3.26
C ASN A 314 -24.84 -6.28 2.65
N ASN A 315 -24.83 -4.97 2.50
CA ASN A 315 -23.66 -4.23 1.99
C ASN A 315 -23.13 -4.80 0.66
N PRO A 316 -23.89 -4.75 -0.45
CA PRO A 316 -23.43 -5.34 -1.71
C PRO A 316 -22.48 -4.43 -2.51
N GLY A 317 -22.18 -3.22 -2.05
CA GLY A 317 -21.26 -2.27 -2.67
C GLY A 317 -19.86 -2.31 -2.11
N TYR A 318 -19.08 -1.24 -2.31
CA TYR A 318 -17.79 -1.10 -1.65
C TYR A 318 -17.95 -0.88 -0.14
N ASP A 319 -17.24 -1.69 0.64
CA ASP A 319 -16.99 -1.51 2.07
C ASP A 319 -15.47 -1.47 2.28
N VAL A 320 -14.93 -0.31 2.67
CA VAL A 320 -13.47 -0.06 2.68
C VAL A 320 -13.04 0.77 3.90
N ASN A 321 -11.74 0.75 4.19
CA ASN A 321 -11.06 1.61 5.17
C ASN A 321 -11.62 1.49 6.60
N PRO A 322 -11.60 0.29 7.19
CA PRO A 322 -12.12 0.08 8.55
C PRO A 322 -11.28 0.80 9.60
N LYS A 323 -11.95 1.38 10.62
CA LYS A 323 -11.29 1.99 11.78
C LYS A 323 -12.02 1.60 13.06
N PHE A 324 -11.30 1.00 14.01
CA PHE A 324 -11.85 0.72 15.35
C PHE A 324 -12.04 2.01 16.15
N SER A 325 -13.09 2.04 16.97
CA SER A 325 -13.25 3.10 17.97
C SER A 325 -12.20 2.95 19.08
N PRO A 326 -11.72 4.05 19.70
CA PRO A 326 -10.73 4.01 20.77
C PRO A 326 -11.13 3.13 21.98
N ASN A 327 -12.43 3.03 22.27
CA ASN A 327 -12.94 2.16 23.34
C ASN A 327 -13.09 0.68 22.93
N GLY A 328 -12.76 0.32 21.67
CA GLY A 328 -12.83 -1.04 21.16
C GLY A 328 -14.23 -1.64 21.02
N GLN A 329 -15.30 -0.81 21.06
CA GLN A 329 -16.68 -1.32 20.99
C GLN A 329 -17.26 -1.31 19.58
N TYR A 330 -16.70 -0.51 18.67
CA TYR A 330 -17.22 -0.30 17.34
C TYR A 330 -16.12 -0.43 16.28
N VAL A 331 -16.54 -0.79 15.07
CA VAL A 331 -15.78 -0.61 13.84
C VAL A 331 -16.61 0.26 12.91
N ALA A 332 -16.00 1.30 12.34
CA ALA A 332 -16.62 2.10 11.30
C ALA A 332 -15.85 1.95 9.98
N TRP A 333 -16.53 2.11 8.84
CA TRP A 333 -15.93 2.06 7.52
C TRP A 333 -16.71 2.88 6.51
N LEU A 334 -16.11 3.15 5.34
CA LEU A 334 -16.77 3.77 4.21
C LEU A 334 -17.57 2.71 3.45
N SER A 335 -18.85 2.97 3.16
CA SER A 335 -19.78 2.02 2.56
C SER A 335 -20.58 2.62 1.41
N MET A 336 -20.46 2.06 0.21
CA MET A 336 -21.34 2.33 -0.92
C MET A 336 -22.55 1.40 -0.90
N ALA A 337 -23.67 1.86 -1.44
CA ALA A 337 -24.93 1.12 -1.30
C ALA A 337 -25.06 -0.06 -2.27
N ARG A 338 -24.57 0.10 -3.52
CA ARG A 338 -24.95 -0.80 -4.62
C ARG A 338 -23.75 -1.49 -5.26
N ASN A 339 -23.92 -2.74 -5.61
CA ASN A 339 -22.94 -3.50 -6.39
C ASN A 339 -22.88 -2.99 -7.85
N GLY A 340 -21.66 -2.84 -8.37
CA GLY A 340 -21.40 -2.42 -9.75
C GLY A 340 -21.53 -0.90 -9.98
N TYR A 341 -21.56 -0.09 -8.92
CA TYR A 341 -21.68 1.37 -9.01
C TYR A 341 -20.50 2.05 -8.32
N GLU A 342 -19.41 2.30 -9.03
CA GLU A 342 -18.23 2.99 -8.52
C GLU A 342 -18.49 4.48 -8.22
N SER A 343 -19.57 5.05 -8.74
CA SER A 343 -19.97 6.44 -8.52
C SER A 343 -20.99 6.61 -7.40
N ASP A 344 -21.33 5.55 -6.66
CA ASP A 344 -22.14 5.69 -5.45
C ASP A 344 -21.37 6.50 -4.40
N ARG A 345 -22.13 7.21 -3.55
CA ARG A 345 -21.51 7.94 -2.44
C ARG A 345 -21.04 7.00 -1.34
N ASN A 346 -19.90 7.29 -0.78
CA ASN A 346 -19.45 6.68 0.47
C ASN A 346 -20.28 7.24 1.64
N ARG A 347 -20.85 6.34 2.43
CA ARG A 347 -21.51 6.63 3.70
C ARG A 347 -20.66 6.07 4.83
N LEU A 348 -20.78 6.60 6.03
CA LEU A 348 -20.21 5.98 7.22
C LEU A 348 -21.13 4.90 7.76
N CYS A 349 -20.67 3.65 7.74
CA CYS A 349 -21.28 2.53 8.43
C CYS A 349 -20.55 2.30 9.77
N VAL A 350 -21.31 2.17 10.85
CA VAL A 350 -20.81 1.85 12.20
C VAL A 350 -21.38 0.50 12.62
N TYR A 351 -20.51 -0.42 12.99
CA TYR A 351 -20.85 -1.76 13.46
C TYR A 351 -20.54 -1.90 14.94
N ASN A 352 -21.53 -2.33 15.72
CA ASN A 352 -21.36 -2.64 17.13
C ASN A 352 -20.84 -4.07 17.28
N LEU A 353 -19.61 -4.23 17.78
CA LEU A 353 -18.94 -5.52 17.92
C LEU A 353 -19.66 -6.48 18.88
N LYS A 354 -20.44 -5.96 19.83
CA LYS A 354 -21.18 -6.78 20.80
C LYS A 354 -22.54 -7.24 20.27
N THR A 355 -23.28 -6.34 19.60
CA THR A 355 -24.67 -6.62 19.18
C THR A 355 -24.75 -7.10 17.74
N GLY A 356 -23.75 -6.82 16.90
CA GLY A 356 -23.79 -7.07 15.45
C GLY A 356 -24.64 -6.07 14.68
N GLU A 357 -25.09 -4.99 15.30
CA GLU A 357 -25.93 -3.98 14.67
C GLU A 357 -25.09 -3.04 13.80
N LYS A 358 -25.59 -2.74 12.59
CA LYS A 358 -25.04 -1.77 11.64
C LYS A 358 -25.89 -0.51 11.59
N THR A 359 -25.26 0.67 11.66
CA THR A 359 -25.92 1.97 11.57
C THR A 359 -25.19 2.84 10.55
N TYR A 360 -25.93 3.45 9.61
CA TYR A 360 -25.40 4.41 8.65
C TYR A 360 -25.56 5.83 9.19
N THR A 361 -24.48 6.39 9.74
CA THR A 361 -24.54 7.68 10.46
C THR A 361 -24.63 8.90 9.54
N THR A 362 -24.25 8.77 8.25
CA THR A 362 -24.28 9.84 7.27
C THR A 362 -25.34 9.66 6.18
N GLU A 363 -26.43 8.92 6.46
CA GLU A 363 -27.48 8.65 5.47
C GLU A 363 -28.13 9.92 4.94
N SER A 364 -28.29 10.94 5.78
CA SER A 364 -28.85 12.24 5.40
C SER A 364 -27.85 13.23 4.78
N PHE A 365 -26.56 12.90 4.76
CA PHE A 365 -25.53 13.75 4.14
C PHE A 365 -25.55 13.54 2.62
N ASP A 366 -25.94 14.56 1.88
CA ASP A 366 -26.11 14.50 0.42
C ASP A 366 -24.79 14.72 -0.35
N SER A 367 -23.71 14.11 0.13
CA SER A 367 -22.42 14.10 -0.57
C SER A 367 -21.59 12.89 -0.13
N ASN A 368 -20.38 12.78 -0.69
CA ASN A 368 -19.43 11.73 -0.40
C ASN A 368 -18.72 11.96 0.94
N VAL A 369 -18.46 10.88 1.67
CA VAL A 369 -17.51 10.88 2.79
C VAL A 369 -16.17 10.42 2.26
N ASP A 370 -15.15 11.28 2.33
CA ASP A 370 -13.84 11.01 1.73
C ASP A 370 -12.88 10.32 2.70
N ASP A 371 -12.89 10.76 3.98
CA ASP A 371 -12.17 10.10 5.09
C ASP A 371 -12.87 10.42 6.41
N PHE A 372 -12.51 9.70 7.48
CA PHE A 372 -13.11 9.91 8.80
C PHE A 372 -12.16 9.52 9.94
N CYS A 373 -12.43 10.01 11.15
CA CYS A 373 -11.76 9.57 12.36
C CYS A 373 -12.73 9.58 13.56
N TRP A 374 -12.42 8.76 14.55
CA TRP A 374 -13.11 8.75 15.84
C TRP A 374 -12.59 9.85 16.75
N SER A 375 -13.49 10.46 17.56
CA SER A 375 -13.08 11.22 18.73
C SER A 375 -12.41 10.31 19.76
N ALA A 376 -11.54 10.87 20.60
CA ALA A 376 -10.82 10.11 21.63
C ALA A 376 -11.77 9.43 22.63
N ASP A 377 -12.94 10.00 22.89
CA ASP A 377 -13.96 9.43 23.77
C ASP A 377 -14.90 8.44 23.07
N SER A 378 -14.68 8.17 21.77
CA SER A 378 -15.47 7.25 20.93
C SER A 378 -16.95 7.61 20.75
N LYS A 379 -17.34 8.84 20.99
CA LYS A 379 -18.74 9.27 20.92
C LYS A 379 -19.08 9.99 19.62
N THR A 380 -18.07 10.51 18.94
CA THR A 380 -18.22 11.31 17.74
C THR A 380 -17.34 10.77 16.62
N LEU A 381 -17.85 10.81 15.40
CA LEU A 381 -17.09 10.65 14.17
C LEU A 381 -16.92 12.00 13.52
N TYR A 382 -15.68 12.36 13.21
CA TYR A 382 -15.36 13.48 12.34
C TYR A 382 -15.09 12.94 10.95
N PHE A 383 -15.58 13.61 9.92
CA PHE A 383 -15.36 13.16 8.55
C PHE A 383 -15.11 14.33 7.60
N LEU A 384 -14.39 14.05 6.53
CA LEU A 384 -14.20 14.95 5.40
C LEU A 384 -15.30 14.71 4.37
N GLY A 385 -15.82 15.77 3.79
CA GLY A 385 -16.80 15.70 2.73
C GLY A 385 -16.87 16.99 1.93
N ILE A 386 -17.20 16.87 0.64
CA ILE A 386 -17.29 17.99 -0.26
C ILE A 386 -18.73 18.53 -0.26
N TRP A 387 -18.88 19.82 0.00
CA TRP A 387 -20.14 20.51 -0.11
C TRP A 387 -19.95 21.87 -0.82
N HIS A 388 -20.74 22.11 -1.87
CA HIS A 388 -20.66 23.30 -2.69
C HIS A 388 -19.24 23.61 -3.23
N GLY A 389 -18.48 22.59 -3.61
CA GLY A 389 -17.13 22.69 -4.14
C GLY A 389 -16.03 22.95 -3.10
N CYS A 390 -16.35 22.91 -1.82
CA CYS A 390 -15.40 23.04 -0.72
C CYS A 390 -15.37 21.74 0.09
N GLU A 391 -14.19 21.23 0.37
CA GLU A 391 -13.99 20.15 1.32
C GLU A 391 -14.02 20.71 2.75
N ASN A 392 -14.84 20.13 3.60
CA ASN A 392 -15.06 20.56 4.98
C ASN A 392 -14.97 19.39 5.94
N ILE A 393 -14.77 19.71 7.23
CA ILE A 393 -14.85 18.75 8.33
C ILE A 393 -16.25 18.83 8.93
N TYR A 394 -16.86 17.68 9.06
CA TYR A 394 -18.18 17.47 9.67
C TYR A 394 -18.09 16.56 10.88
N GLN A 395 -19.16 16.57 11.70
CA GLN A 395 -19.33 15.64 12.82
C GLN A 395 -20.74 15.08 12.89
#